data_b9006c2eeb40358ffa95f38e2e3b2d63
#
_entry.id   b9006c2eeb40358ffa95f38e2e3b2d63
#
_cell.length_a   1.000
_cell.length_b   1.000
_cell.length_c   1.000
_cell.angle_alpha   90.00
_cell.angle_beta   90.00
_cell.angle_gamma   90.00
#
_symmetry.space_group_name_H-M   'P 1'
#
loop_
_entity.id
_entity.type
_entity.pdbx_description
1 polymer ?
#
loop_
_entity_poly.entity_id
_entity_poly.type
_entity_poly.pdbx_seq_one_letter_code
_entity_poly.pdbx_strand_id
1 'polypeptide(L)'
;MCLLRGRDNMQFTREVHEAYQQASAMARANQVKAKKWGLPMAPVELGTVKDQAQIAERIDLGILDIPTYLIAGVVELDAYSRLLTKEFLPVSLPNSSFAEDWRETYYNFQYVSRESSDISCYEYLGKFYVLNGVMEVSVAKFCKKDTLQARVIRLMPVKADTPAICQYYDFLRQFRLTQLYQIQFTQTGFFERFQRIFGKSSSEMWTNAERKSFLETWGKFQQAFEKSYGDSLRITAADAFIVLLEKYRLDQLDRLESWLLARIYQSAWRELYNLSYSDSNNVKESISVNGQLQTA
;
A
#
# COMPACT_ATOMS: atom_id res chain seq x y z
N MET A 1 -7.37 15.46 -35.66
CA MET A 1 -6.20 15.20 -36.53
C MET A 1 -5.18 14.49 -35.68
N CYS A 2 -5.28 13.13 -35.62
CA CYS A 2 -4.41 12.27 -34.81
C CYS A 2 -3.03 12.23 -35.46
N LEU A 3 -2.03 12.76 -34.80
CA LEU A 3 -0.62 12.55 -35.15
C LEU A 3 -0.27 11.12 -34.77
N LEU A 4 -0.31 10.22 -35.76
CA LEU A 4 0.41 8.94 -35.72
C LEU A 4 1.90 9.28 -35.65
N ARG A 5 2.45 9.31 -34.44
CA ARG A 5 3.91 9.27 -34.24
C ARG A 5 4.39 7.91 -34.73
N GLY A 6 5.18 7.93 -35.80
CA GLY A 6 5.87 6.77 -36.31
C GLY A 6 6.67 6.10 -35.17
N ARG A 7 6.45 4.80 -35.01
CA ARG A 7 7.30 3.94 -34.16
C ARG A 7 8.64 3.77 -34.92
N ASP A 8 9.50 4.78 -34.82
CA ASP A 8 10.90 4.57 -35.18
C ASP A 8 11.46 3.53 -34.22
N ASN A 9 12.09 2.50 -34.76
CA ASN A 9 12.74 1.39 -34.04
C ASN A 9 13.70 1.95 -32.98
N MET A 10 13.19 2.20 -31.77
CA MET A 10 14.01 2.58 -30.63
C MET A 10 14.79 1.33 -30.21
N GLN A 11 16.07 1.30 -30.55
CA GLN A 11 16.95 0.22 -30.16
C GLN A 11 17.26 0.38 -28.66
N PHE A 12 16.49 -0.30 -27.82
CA PHE A 12 16.70 -0.29 -26.38
C PHE A 12 18.09 -0.81 -26.01
N THR A 13 18.68 -0.20 -25.00
CA THR A 13 19.96 -0.65 -24.44
C THR A 13 19.83 -2.05 -23.86
N ARG A 14 20.94 -2.78 -23.75
CA ARG A 14 20.99 -4.09 -23.12
C ARG A 14 20.38 -4.09 -21.71
N GLU A 15 20.60 -3.02 -20.96
CA GLU A 15 20.09 -2.82 -19.60
C GLU A 15 18.55 -2.84 -19.57
N VAL A 16 17.88 -2.19 -20.51
CA VAL A 16 16.41 -2.16 -20.59
C VAL A 16 15.84 -3.56 -20.88
N HIS A 17 16.50 -4.33 -21.73
CA HIS A 17 16.12 -5.70 -22.01
C HIS A 17 16.29 -6.60 -20.77
N GLU A 18 17.42 -6.47 -20.07
CA GLU A 18 17.70 -7.21 -18.84
C GLU A 18 16.70 -6.85 -17.71
N ALA A 19 16.31 -5.57 -17.58
CA ALA A 19 15.30 -5.14 -16.62
C ALA A 19 13.95 -5.83 -16.85
N TYR A 20 13.48 -5.89 -18.12
CA TYR A 20 12.25 -6.62 -18.44
C TYR A 20 12.35 -8.12 -18.11
N GLN A 21 13.48 -8.75 -18.44
CA GLN A 21 13.70 -10.17 -18.14
C GLN A 21 13.67 -10.44 -16.63
N GLN A 22 14.29 -9.57 -15.82
CA GLN A 22 14.26 -9.65 -14.37
C GLN A 22 12.83 -9.47 -13.82
N ALA A 23 12.11 -8.45 -14.28
CA ALA A 23 10.73 -8.21 -13.87
C ALA A 23 9.83 -9.42 -14.20
N SER A 24 9.95 -9.97 -15.41
CA SER A 24 9.21 -11.15 -15.83
C SER A 24 9.59 -12.42 -15.06
N ALA A 25 10.85 -12.58 -14.68
CA ALA A 25 11.29 -13.70 -13.84
C ALA A 25 10.70 -13.59 -12.41
N MET A 26 10.70 -12.39 -11.83
CA MET A 26 10.05 -12.13 -10.54
C MET A 26 8.54 -12.39 -10.62
N ALA A 27 7.89 -11.97 -11.71
CA ALA A 27 6.47 -12.23 -11.94
C ALA A 27 6.15 -13.73 -11.93
N ARG A 28 6.93 -14.54 -12.65
CA ARG A 28 6.76 -16.00 -12.65
C ARG A 28 6.93 -16.62 -11.27
N ALA A 29 7.94 -16.17 -10.52
CA ALA A 29 8.15 -16.64 -9.14
C ALA A 29 6.95 -16.30 -8.23
N ASN A 30 6.39 -15.09 -8.36
CA ASN A 30 5.21 -14.67 -7.62
C ASN A 30 3.94 -15.45 -8.02
N GLN A 31 3.75 -15.75 -9.31
CA GLN A 31 2.65 -16.59 -9.78
C GLN A 31 2.70 -18.01 -9.20
N VAL A 32 3.89 -18.61 -9.10
CA VAL A 32 4.05 -19.93 -8.47
C VAL A 32 3.64 -19.87 -6.99
N LYS A 33 4.06 -18.84 -6.27
CA LYS A 33 3.66 -18.62 -4.86
C LYS A 33 2.15 -18.40 -4.76
N ALA A 34 1.59 -17.49 -5.57
CA ALA A 34 0.17 -17.18 -5.58
C ALA A 34 -0.68 -18.44 -5.82
N LYS A 35 -0.33 -19.25 -6.83
CA LYS A 35 -1.00 -20.52 -7.10
C LYS A 35 -0.94 -21.49 -5.93
N LYS A 36 0.23 -21.61 -5.28
CA LYS A 36 0.42 -22.49 -4.12
C LYS A 36 -0.46 -22.10 -2.92
N TRP A 37 -0.67 -20.80 -2.73
CA TRP A 37 -1.40 -20.25 -1.57
C TRP A 37 -2.84 -19.83 -1.89
N GLY A 38 -3.33 -20.06 -3.11
CA GLY A 38 -4.69 -19.64 -3.53
C GLY A 38 -4.88 -18.12 -3.55
N LEU A 39 -3.81 -17.35 -3.78
CA LEU A 39 -3.84 -15.88 -3.82
C LEU A 39 -4.20 -15.36 -5.23
N PRO A 40 -4.74 -14.14 -5.35
CA PRO A 40 -4.98 -13.52 -6.65
C PRO A 40 -3.70 -13.47 -7.50
N MET A 41 -3.80 -13.82 -8.78
CA MET A 41 -2.67 -13.83 -9.71
C MET A 41 -2.53 -12.52 -10.50
N ALA A 42 -3.63 -11.80 -10.69
CA ALA A 42 -3.69 -10.48 -11.35
C ALA A 42 -3.95 -9.37 -10.32
N PRO A 43 -3.76 -8.09 -10.70
CA PRO A 43 -4.18 -6.97 -9.88
C PRO A 43 -5.65 -7.07 -9.47
N VAL A 44 -5.96 -6.64 -8.27
CA VAL A 44 -7.33 -6.67 -7.75
C VAL A 44 -8.15 -5.58 -8.45
N GLU A 45 -9.34 -5.93 -8.93
CA GLU A 45 -10.25 -4.95 -9.53
C GLU A 45 -11.07 -4.25 -8.43
N LEU A 46 -11.16 -2.92 -8.48
CA LEU A 46 -11.88 -2.14 -7.47
C LEU A 46 -13.32 -2.60 -7.30
N GLY A 47 -14.00 -2.99 -8.40
CA GLY A 47 -15.36 -3.50 -8.38
C GLY A 47 -15.56 -4.75 -7.52
N THR A 48 -14.50 -5.54 -7.26
CA THR A 48 -14.56 -6.75 -6.43
C THR A 48 -14.43 -6.48 -4.93
N VAL A 49 -13.90 -5.32 -4.55
CA VAL A 49 -13.68 -4.92 -3.14
C VAL A 49 -14.62 -3.81 -2.67
N LYS A 50 -15.32 -3.19 -3.62
CA LYS A 50 -16.24 -2.08 -3.39
C LYS A 50 -17.66 -2.53 -3.67
N ASP A 51 -18.53 -2.42 -2.68
CA ASP A 51 -19.96 -2.45 -2.91
C ASP A 51 -20.39 -1.14 -3.59
N GLN A 52 -20.85 -1.20 -4.83
CA GLN A 52 -21.18 -0.02 -5.64
C GLN A 52 -22.27 0.86 -5.03
N ALA A 53 -23.16 0.28 -4.22
CA ALA A 53 -24.26 1.01 -3.55
C ALA A 53 -23.78 1.98 -2.46
N GLN A 54 -22.48 2.05 -2.15
CA GLN A 54 -22.00 2.63 -0.88
C GLN A 54 -21.00 3.77 -1.03
N ILE A 55 -20.92 4.43 -2.18
CA ILE A 55 -20.13 5.65 -2.32
C ILE A 55 -21.02 6.87 -2.10
N ALA A 56 -20.77 7.59 -0.99
CA ALA A 56 -21.48 8.81 -0.64
C ALA A 56 -21.00 10.01 -1.46
N GLU A 57 -19.69 10.09 -1.71
CA GLU A 57 -19.08 11.28 -2.32
C GLU A 57 -17.78 10.91 -3.06
N ARG A 58 -17.42 11.72 -4.05
CA ARG A 58 -16.13 11.69 -4.75
C ARG A 58 -15.41 13.01 -4.54
N ILE A 59 -14.21 12.97 -3.99
CA ILE A 59 -13.41 14.15 -3.66
C ILE A 59 -12.14 14.15 -4.52
N ASP A 60 -11.96 15.16 -5.37
CA ASP A 60 -10.68 15.36 -6.10
C ASP A 60 -9.63 15.89 -5.12
N LEU A 61 -8.60 15.10 -4.85
CA LEU A 61 -7.49 15.48 -3.98
C LEU A 61 -6.35 16.16 -4.76
N GLY A 62 -6.48 16.29 -6.09
CA GLY A 62 -5.41 16.79 -6.94
C GLY A 62 -4.26 15.80 -7.11
N ILE A 63 -3.05 16.34 -7.29
CA ILE A 63 -1.82 15.54 -7.46
C ILE A 63 -1.19 15.33 -6.09
N LEU A 64 -0.96 14.07 -5.74
CA LEU A 64 -0.34 13.63 -4.47
C LEU A 64 0.80 12.66 -4.73
N ASP A 65 1.78 12.66 -3.81
CA ASP A 65 2.78 11.60 -3.71
C ASP A 65 2.17 10.42 -2.94
N ILE A 66 1.79 9.37 -3.66
CA ILE A 66 1.16 8.18 -3.08
C ILE A 66 2.19 7.09 -2.80
N PRO A 67 2.13 6.40 -1.66
CA PRO A 67 3.01 5.26 -1.38
C PRO A 67 2.73 4.09 -2.33
N THR A 68 3.77 3.60 -3.02
CA THR A 68 3.62 2.54 -4.03
C THR A 68 3.06 1.23 -3.46
N TYR A 69 3.38 0.90 -2.21
CA TYR A 69 2.88 -0.31 -1.55
C TYR A 69 1.38 -0.23 -1.21
N LEU A 70 0.80 0.97 -1.14
CA LEU A 70 -0.66 1.14 -0.95
C LEU A 70 -1.45 1.03 -2.27
N ILE A 71 -0.77 0.92 -3.42
CA ILE A 71 -1.42 0.63 -4.70
C ILE A 71 -1.81 -0.85 -4.70
N ALA A 72 -3.09 -1.13 -4.47
CA ALA A 72 -3.63 -2.45 -4.24
C ALA A 72 -4.17 -3.13 -5.50
N GLY A 73 -4.54 -2.34 -6.53
CA GLY A 73 -5.15 -2.88 -7.71
C GLY A 73 -5.43 -1.84 -8.79
N VAL A 74 -6.37 -2.16 -9.65
CA VAL A 74 -6.83 -1.33 -10.77
C VAL A 74 -8.32 -1.04 -10.64
N VAL A 75 -8.81 0.00 -11.31
CA VAL A 75 -10.24 0.32 -11.31
C VAL A 75 -11.00 -0.75 -12.10
N GLU A 76 -10.49 -1.09 -13.29
CA GLU A 76 -11.02 -2.13 -14.17
C GLU A 76 -9.85 -2.92 -14.79
N LEU A 77 -10.05 -4.22 -14.97
CA LEU A 77 -9.07 -5.10 -15.62
C LEU A 77 -9.16 -4.94 -17.14
N ASP A 78 -8.25 -4.17 -17.69
CA ASP A 78 -8.05 -4.00 -19.13
C ASP A 78 -7.05 -5.02 -19.73
N ALA A 79 -6.73 -4.87 -21.03
CA ALA A 79 -5.80 -5.75 -21.72
C ALA A 79 -4.37 -5.70 -21.13
N TYR A 80 -3.94 -4.53 -20.63
CA TYR A 80 -2.60 -4.35 -20.05
C TYR A 80 -2.51 -4.88 -18.62
N SER A 81 -3.47 -4.55 -17.78
CA SER A 81 -3.48 -5.00 -16.38
C SER A 81 -3.63 -6.50 -16.24
N ARG A 82 -4.30 -7.18 -17.19
CA ARG A 82 -4.37 -8.65 -17.26
C ARG A 82 -3.02 -9.33 -17.53
N LEU A 83 -2.05 -8.58 -18.06
CA LEU A 83 -0.68 -9.06 -18.32
C LEU A 83 0.28 -8.71 -17.17
N LEU A 84 -0.25 -8.38 -15.99
CA LEU A 84 0.50 -8.10 -14.77
C LEU A 84 0.11 -9.08 -13.66
N THR A 85 1.06 -9.34 -12.75
CA THR A 85 0.74 -10.02 -11.47
C THR A 85 0.03 -9.08 -10.50
N LYS A 86 -0.46 -9.61 -9.38
CA LYS A 86 -0.98 -8.82 -8.25
C LYS A 86 -0.01 -7.72 -7.81
N GLU A 87 1.27 -7.95 -7.89
CA GLU A 87 2.34 -7.00 -7.55
C GLU A 87 2.72 -6.08 -8.73
N PHE A 88 1.93 -6.06 -9.80
CA PHE A 88 2.16 -5.28 -11.02
C PHE A 88 3.43 -5.65 -11.81
N LEU A 89 3.92 -6.89 -11.71
CA LEU A 89 5.05 -7.36 -12.48
C LEU A 89 4.60 -8.03 -13.81
N PRO A 90 5.33 -7.85 -14.94
CA PRO A 90 4.91 -8.28 -16.25
C PRO A 90 4.97 -9.80 -16.43
N VAL A 91 3.88 -10.39 -16.93
CA VAL A 91 3.79 -11.84 -17.24
C VAL A 91 3.78 -12.15 -18.74
N SER A 92 3.90 -11.14 -19.58
CA SER A 92 3.85 -11.26 -21.03
C SER A 92 5.15 -11.82 -21.61
N LEU A 93 5.07 -12.33 -22.86
CA LEU A 93 6.24 -12.81 -23.59
C LEU A 93 7.19 -11.64 -23.93
N PRO A 94 8.53 -11.90 -23.96
CA PRO A 94 9.53 -10.83 -24.19
C PRO A 94 9.40 -10.10 -25.53
N ASN A 95 8.81 -10.74 -26.54
CA ASN A 95 8.65 -10.19 -27.91
C ASN A 95 7.23 -9.68 -28.18
N SER A 96 6.41 -9.49 -27.16
CA SER A 96 5.07 -8.93 -27.31
C SER A 96 5.10 -7.40 -27.36
N SER A 97 4.07 -6.78 -27.95
CA SER A 97 3.88 -5.32 -27.92
C SER A 97 3.85 -4.78 -26.50
N PHE A 98 3.22 -5.51 -25.57
CA PHE A 98 3.23 -5.18 -24.16
C PHE A 98 4.67 -5.06 -23.60
N ALA A 99 5.55 -6.00 -23.96
CA ALA A 99 6.94 -5.97 -23.50
C ALA A 99 7.73 -4.81 -24.10
N GLU A 100 7.39 -4.38 -25.32
CA GLU A 100 7.96 -3.19 -25.95
C GLU A 100 7.50 -1.93 -25.23
N ASP A 101 6.21 -1.79 -24.99
CA ASP A 101 5.62 -0.65 -24.27
C ASP A 101 6.16 -0.56 -22.83
N TRP A 102 6.35 -1.72 -22.14
CA TRP A 102 6.94 -1.76 -20.80
C TRP A 102 8.42 -1.30 -20.81
N ARG A 103 9.20 -1.74 -21.81
CA ARG A 103 10.62 -1.31 -21.97
C ARG A 103 10.71 0.18 -22.28
N GLU A 104 9.82 0.70 -23.12
CA GLU A 104 9.73 2.14 -23.40
C GLU A 104 9.40 2.93 -22.13
N THR A 105 8.41 2.47 -21.36
CA THR A 105 8.06 3.06 -20.08
C THR A 105 9.23 3.04 -19.10
N TYR A 106 9.95 1.90 -19.00
CA TYR A 106 11.13 1.79 -18.14
C TYR A 106 12.24 2.74 -18.59
N TYR A 107 12.53 2.82 -19.88
CA TYR A 107 13.51 3.76 -20.42
C TYR A 107 13.15 5.22 -20.10
N ASN A 108 11.91 5.59 -20.35
CA ASN A 108 11.42 6.95 -20.04
C ASN A 108 11.50 7.24 -18.53
N PHE A 109 11.20 6.27 -17.69
CA PHE A 109 11.25 6.41 -16.24
C PHE A 109 12.67 6.60 -15.70
N GLN A 110 13.67 5.96 -16.31
CA GLN A 110 15.06 6.04 -15.87
C GLN A 110 15.82 7.23 -16.45
N TYR A 111 15.55 7.59 -17.71
CA TYR A 111 16.43 8.49 -18.48
C TYR A 111 15.74 9.77 -18.95
N VAL A 112 14.40 9.82 -18.93
CA VAL A 112 13.65 10.98 -19.37
C VAL A 112 12.92 11.56 -18.17
N SER A 113 13.40 12.71 -17.65
CA SER A 113 12.67 13.44 -16.60
C SER A 113 11.33 13.92 -17.14
N ARG A 114 10.23 13.30 -16.72
CA ARG A 114 8.88 13.81 -16.96
C ARG A 114 8.38 14.52 -15.71
N GLU A 115 8.03 15.80 -15.86
CA GLU A 115 7.51 16.65 -14.77
C GLU A 115 6.06 16.29 -14.37
N SER A 116 5.33 15.55 -15.20
CA SER A 116 3.96 15.11 -14.88
C SER A 116 3.78 13.64 -15.17
N SER A 117 3.29 12.89 -14.20
CA SER A 117 2.85 11.52 -14.44
C SER A 117 1.38 11.55 -14.89
N ASP A 118 1.07 10.81 -15.97
CA ASP A 118 -0.31 10.57 -16.40
C ASP A 118 -1.03 9.55 -15.51
N ILE A 119 -0.46 9.26 -14.33
CA ILE A 119 -1.03 8.32 -13.37
C ILE A 119 -2.24 8.97 -12.70
N SER A 120 -3.37 8.28 -12.76
CA SER A 120 -4.56 8.64 -11.98
C SER A 120 -5.08 7.42 -11.23
N CYS A 121 -5.59 7.66 -10.02
CA CYS A 121 -6.03 6.62 -9.11
C CYS A 121 -7.34 7.01 -8.43
N TYR A 122 -8.14 6.00 -8.09
CA TYR A 122 -9.13 6.14 -7.02
C TYR A 122 -8.50 5.70 -5.69
N GLU A 123 -8.75 6.49 -4.65
CA GLU A 123 -8.47 6.08 -3.26
C GLU A 123 -9.76 5.56 -2.63
N TYR A 124 -9.72 4.34 -2.09
CA TYR A 124 -10.82 3.72 -1.37
C TYR A 124 -10.30 2.95 -0.17
N LEU A 125 -10.81 3.28 1.02
CA LEU A 125 -10.41 2.68 2.30
C LEU A 125 -8.88 2.67 2.52
N GLY A 126 -8.21 3.79 2.18
CA GLY A 126 -6.77 3.96 2.36
C GLY A 126 -5.89 3.20 1.37
N LYS A 127 -6.46 2.60 0.32
CA LYS A 127 -5.76 1.93 -0.77
C LYS A 127 -6.00 2.65 -2.09
N PHE A 128 -5.03 2.54 -3.00
CA PHE A 128 -5.11 3.16 -4.31
C PHE A 128 -5.37 2.12 -5.40
N TYR A 129 -6.25 2.47 -6.33
CA TYR A 129 -6.62 1.65 -7.48
C TYR A 129 -6.37 2.45 -8.75
N VAL A 130 -5.50 1.95 -9.61
CA VAL A 130 -5.03 2.64 -10.80
C VAL A 130 -6.16 2.74 -11.83
N LEU A 131 -6.45 3.95 -12.28
CA LEU A 131 -7.38 4.25 -13.37
C LEU A 131 -6.62 4.38 -14.70
N ASN A 132 -5.50 5.13 -14.70
CA ASN A 132 -4.58 5.28 -15.83
C ASN A 132 -3.13 5.19 -15.33
N GLY A 133 -2.19 4.81 -16.21
CA GLY A 133 -0.77 4.76 -15.88
C GLY A 133 -0.35 3.42 -15.26
N VAL A 134 -1.00 2.32 -15.62
CA VAL A 134 -0.70 0.98 -15.07
C VAL A 134 0.72 0.51 -15.39
N MET A 135 1.28 0.94 -16.53
CA MET A 135 2.65 0.61 -16.93
C MET A 135 3.67 1.36 -16.08
N GLU A 136 3.45 2.65 -15.84
CA GLU A 136 4.27 3.48 -14.97
C GLU A 136 4.28 2.94 -13.55
N VAL A 137 3.13 2.50 -13.03
CA VAL A 137 3.03 1.83 -11.74
C VAL A 137 3.81 0.51 -11.74
N SER A 138 3.71 -0.30 -12.79
CA SER A 138 4.47 -1.55 -12.94
C SER A 138 5.98 -1.30 -12.85
N VAL A 139 6.47 -0.35 -13.64
CA VAL A 139 7.89 0.03 -13.65
C VAL A 139 8.35 0.57 -12.30
N ALA A 140 7.57 1.46 -11.69
CA ALA A 140 7.91 2.04 -10.40
C ALA A 140 8.00 1.02 -9.27
N LYS A 141 7.05 0.05 -9.23
CA LYS A 141 7.11 -1.07 -8.28
C LYS A 141 8.31 -1.98 -8.54
N PHE A 142 8.64 -2.26 -9.80
CA PHE A 142 9.86 -3.00 -10.15
C PHE A 142 11.12 -2.26 -9.68
N CYS A 143 11.19 -0.94 -9.90
CA CYS A 143 12.30 -0.08 -9.45
C CYS A 143 12.29 0.19 -7.93
N LYS A 144 11.32 -0.37 -7.19
CA LYS A 144 11.15 -0.18 -5.73
C LYS A 144 11.08 1.29 -5.31
N LYS A 145 10.37 2.10 -6.07
CA LYS A 145 10.10 3.48 -5.68
C LYS A 145 9.16 3.50 -4.48
N ASP A 146 9.49 4.31 -3.48
CA ASP A 146 8.68 4.44 -2.27
C ASP A 146 7.37 5.18 -2.54
N THR A 147 7.40 6.19 -3.41
CA THR A 147 6.25 7.03 -3.76
C THR A 147 6.16 7.27 -5.27
N LEU A 148 4.93 7.57 -5.72
CA LEU A 148 4.61 8.00 -7.07
C LEU A 148 3.68 9.21 -7.04
N GLN A 149 3.90 10.17 -7.93
CA GLN A 149 2.93 11.23 -8.15
C GLN A 149 1.75 10.70 -8.95
N ALA A 150 0.55 10.93 -8.44
CA ALA A 150 -0.69 10.55 -9.11
C ALA A 150 -1.79 11.57 -8.84
N ARG A 151 -2.68 11.78 -9.81
CA ARG A 151 -3.95 12.46 -9.57
C ARG A 151 -4.88 11.51 -8.85
N VAL A 152 -5.39 11.92 -7.70
CA VAL A 152 -6.18 11.06 -6.81
C VAL A 152 -7.60 11.59 -6.65
N ILE A 153 -8.58 10.71 -6.90
CA ILE A 153 -9.98 10.94 -6.54
C ILE A 153 -10.32 10.00 -5.38
N ARG A 154 -10.68 10.55 -4.23
CA ARG A 154 -11.13 9.79 -3.07
C ARG A 154 -12.56 9.37 -3.21
N LEU A 155 -12.84 8.09 -3.02
CA LEU A 155 -14.19 7.53 -2.95
C LEU A 155 -14.60 7.40 -1.49
N MET A 156 -15.45 8.30 -1.02
CA MET A 156 -15.94 8.28 0.36
C MET A 156 -17.03 7.21 0.50
N PRO A 157 -16.86 6.18 1.36
CA PRO A 157 -17.94 5.24 1.63
C PRO A 157 -19.07 5.90 2.41
N VAL A 158 -20.30 5.40 2.26
CA VAL A 158 -21.39 5.74 3.17
C VAL A 158 -21.00 5.27 4.58
N LYS A 159 -21.25 6.11 5.59
CA LYS A 159 -20.98 5.74 6.98
C LYS A 159 -21.80 4.52 7.38
N ALA A 160 -21.13 3.51 7.90
CA ALA A 160 -21.69 2.29 8.41
C ALA A 160 -20.86 1.79 9.59
N ASP A 161 -21.46 1.05 10.50
CA ASP A 161 -20.81 0.52 11.71
C ASP A 161 -20.00 -0.76 11.43
N THR A 162 -19.41 -0.86 10.22
CA THR A 162 -18.49 -1.93 9.92
C THR A 162 -17.07 -1.54 10.34
N PRO A 163 -16.26 -2.48 10.88
CA PRO A 163 -14.91 -2.18 11.35
C PRO A 163 -14.04 -1.47 10.30
N ALA A 164 -14.09 -1.90 9.05
CA ALA A 164 -13.31 -1.32 7.95
C ALA A 164 -13.69 0.15 7.68
N ILE A 165 -14.98 0.48 7.72
CA ILE A 165 -15.46 1.85 7.50
C ILE A 165 -15.14 2.73 8.70
N CYS A 166 -15.34 2.25 9.93
CA CYS A 166 -14.97 2.98 11.14
C CYS A 166 -13.48 3.29 11.17
N GLN A 167 -12.63 2.30 10.93
CA GLN A 167 -11.17 2.47 10.86
C GLN A 167 -10.76 3.47 9.77
N TYR A 168 -11.44 3.45 8.62
CA TYR A 168 -11.16 4.39 7.55
C TYR A 168 -11.51 5.84 7.93
N TYR A 169 -12.64 6.08 8.57
CA TYR A 169 -13.00 7.43 9.05
C TYR A 169 -12.06 7.90 10.15
N ASP A 170 -11.60 7.02 11.02
CA ASP A 170 -10.57 7.32 12.00
C ASP A 170 -9.24 7.66 11.32
N PHE A 171 -8.84 6.88 10.30
CA PHE A 171 -7.68 7.19 9.48
C PHE A 171 -7.79 8.57 8.82
N LEU A 172 -8.94 8.96 8.27
CA LEU A 172 -9.11 10.28 7.65
C LEU A 172 -8.93 11.42 8.66
N ARG A 173 -9.42 11.24 9.90
CA ARG A 173 -9.20 12.19 11.00
C ARG A 173 -7.70 12.31 11.31
N GLN A 174 -6.99 11.19 11.39
CA GLN A 174 -5.56 11.12 11.64
C GLN A 174 -4.76 11.73 10.49
N PHE A 175 -5.11 11.39 9.26
CA PHE A 175 -4.47 11.93 8.06
C PHE A 175 -4.57 13.46 7.97
N ARG A 176 -5.71 14.04 8.39
CA ARG A 176 -5.85 15.50 8.44
C ARG A 176 -4.81 16.17 9.32
N LEU A 177 -4.39 15.51 10.40
CA LEU A 177 -3.40 16.04 11.35
C LEU A 177 -1.96 15.73 10.94
N THR A 178 -1.72 14.53 10.41
CA THR A 178 -0.38 14.02 10.14
C THR A 178 0.04 14.17 8.68
N GLN A 179 -0.89 14.13 7.73
CA GLN A 179 -0.63 14.00 6.29
C GLN A 179 0.18 12.73 5.92
N LEU A 180 0.09 11.68 6.74
CA LEU A 180 0.83 10.42 6.58
C LEU A 180 -0.13 9.29 6.16
N TYR A 181 -0.10 8.89 4.88
CA TYR A 181 -0.84 7.73 4.38
C TYR A 181 -0.31 6.41 4.95
N GLN A 182 0.94 6.40 5.37
CA GLN A 182 1.64 5.22 5.89
C GLN A 182 1.05 4.73 7.22
N ILE A 183 0.44 5.61 7.99
CA ILE A 183 -0.01 5.35 9.34
C ILE A 183 -1.49 4.98 9.32
N GLN A 184 -1.78 3.69 9.25
CA GLN A 184 -3.13 3.13 9.31
C GLN A 184 -3.21 2.16 10.46
N PHE A 185 -3.81 2.59 11.58
CA PHE A 185 -3.99 1.76 12.76
C PHE A 185 -5.27 0.92 12.65
N THR A 186 -5.22 -0.31 13.15
CA THR A 186 -6.39 -1.18 13.30
C THR A 186 -6.92 -1.20 14.73
N GLN A 187 -6.11 -0.73 15.70
CA GLN A 187 -6.43 -0.77 17.12
C GLN A 187 -6.94 0.58 17.60
N THR A 188 -8.02 0.56 18.38
CA THR A 188 -8.57 1.77 19.00
C THR A 188 -7.56 2.40 19.97
N GLY A 189 -7.43 3.73 19.93
CA GLY A 189 -6.53 4.48 20.82
C GLY A 189 -5.06 4.49 20.39
N PHE A 190 -4.68 3.78 19.32
CA PHE A 190 -3.29 3.74 18.84
C PHE A 190 -2.85 5.09 18.28
N PHE A 191 -3.75 5.83 17.65
CA PHE A 191 -3.41 7.17 17.18
C PHE A 191 -3.09 8.14 18.32
N GLU A 192 -3.86 8.13 19.39
CA GLU A 192 -3.61 8.95 20.58
C GLU A 192 -2.27 8.56 21.25
N ARG A 193 -1.94 7.26 21.28
CA ARG A 193 -0.64 6.76 21.74
C ARG A 193 0.48 7.26 20.84
N PHE A 194 0.31 7.18 19.53
CA PHE A 194 1.25 7.67 18.54
C PHE A 194 1.54 9.17 18.72
N GLN A 195 0.50 10.01 18.78
CA GLN A 195 0.66 11.45 19.05
C GLN A 195 1.46 11.70 20.34
N ARG A 196 1.13 11.00 21.41
CA ARG A 196 1.81 11.14 22.71
C ARG A 196 3.30 10.77 22.66
N ILE A 197 3.66 9.69 21.93
CA ILE A 197 5.06 9.28 21.75
C ILE A 197 5.87 10.40 21.09
N PHE A 198 5.25 11.12 20.16
CA PHE A 198 5.87 12.26 19.49
C PHE A 198 5.69 13.59 20.23
N GLY A 199 5.25 13.56 21.49
CA GLY A 199 5.07 14.75 22.32
C GLY A 199 3.93 15.67 21.89
N LYS A 200 2.94 15.15 21.15
CA LYS A 200 1.82 15.92 20.58
C LYS A 200 0.50 15.65 21.29
N SER A 201 -0.35 16.66 21.31
CA SER A 201 -1.75 16.50 21.71
C SER A 201 -2.55 15.77 20.61
N SER A 202 -3.72 15.24 20.96
CA SER A 202 -4.59 14.49 20.03
C SER A 202 -5.15 15.31 18.86
N SER A 203 -5.04 16.64 18.91
CA SER A 203 -5.52 17.56 17.88
C SER A 203 -4.42 18.38 17.20
N GLU A 204 -3.17 18.15 17.56
CA GLU A 204 -2.04 18.92 17.05
C GLU A 204 -1.58 18.42 15.69
N MET A 205 -1.40 19.38 14.77
CA MET A 205 -0.91 19.08 13.43
C MET A 205 0.60 18.83 13.40
N TRP A 206 1.04 17.97 12.48
CA TRP A 206 2.44 17.71 12.23
C TRP A 206 3.02 18.74 11.26
N THR A 207 4.20 19.22 11.54
CA THR A 207 4.99 20.06 10.63
C THR A 207 5.63 19.23 9.52
N ASN A 208 6.06 19.90 8.44
CA ASN A 208 6.77 19.22 7.34
C ASN A 208 8.09 18.57 7.82
N ALA A 209 8.81 19.23 8.74
CA ALA A 209 10.05 18.70 9.30
C ALA A 209 9.84 17.42 10.10
N GLU A 210 8.80 17.39 10.94
CA GLU A 210 8.44 16.20 11.73
C GLU A 210 8.03 15.04 10.82
N ARG A 211 7.21 15.31 9.79
CA ARG A 211 6.82 14.30 8.80
C ARG A 211 8.04 13.70 8.10
N LYS A 212 8.96 14.56 7.64
CA LYS A 212 10.19 14.10 6.95
C LYS A 212 11.03 13.21 7.86
N SER A 213 11.31 13.66 9.07
CA SER A 213 12.08 12.87 10.05
C SER A 213 11.42 11.54 10.38
N PHE A 214 10.09 11.54 10.52
CA PHE A 214 9.33 10.32 10.72
C PHE A 214 9.46 9.35 9.54
N LEU A 215 9.28 9.82 8.31
CA LEU A 215 9.29 8.98 7.11
C LEU A 215 10.66 8.33 6.87
N GLU A 216 11.75 8.96 7.24
CA GLU A 216 13.11 8.38 7.17
C GLU A 216 13.23 7.14 8.07
N THR A 217 12.72 7.20 9.29
CA THR A 217 12.71 6.04 10.22
C THR A 217 11.67 5.00 9.82
N TRP A 218 10.50 5.46 9.40
CA TRP A 218 9.41 4.59 8.96
C TRP A 218 9.79 3.69 7.79
N GLY A 219 10.47 4.22 6.77
CA GLY A 219 10.88 3.45 5.60
C GLY A 219 11.78 2.26 5.96
N LYS A 220 12.73 2.46 6.87
CA LYS A 220 13.60 1.37 7.39
C LYS A 220 12.79 0.31 8.12
N PHE A 221 11.87 0.74 8.98
CA PHE A 221 11.01 -0.17 9.75
C PHE A 221 10.10 -0.99 8.85
N GLN A 222 9.41 -0.34 7.90
CA GLN A 222 8.49 -1.00 6.99
C GLN A 222 9.15 -2.07 6.14
N GLN A 223 10.35 -1.80 5.61
CA GLN A 223 11.11 -2.80 4.86
C GLN A 223 11.45 -4.03 5.72
N ALA A 224 11.81 -3.82 6.99
CA ALA A 224 12.08 -4.91 7.92
C ALA A 224 10.81 -5.71 8.26
N PHE A 225 9.67 -5.02 8.43
CA PHE A 225 8.37 -5.62 8.69
C PHE A 225 7.91 -6.52 7.54
N GLU A 226 7.93 -6.02 6.32
CA GLU A 226 7.50 -6.77 5.12
C GLU A 226 8.36 -8.02 4.88
N LYS A 227 9.68 -7.93 5.10
CA LYS A 227 10.58 -9.08 4.96
C LYS A 227 10.33 -10.17 6.00
N SER A 228 9.88 -9.79 7.20
CA SER A 228 9.79 -10.73 8.33
C SER A 228 8.42 -11.39 8.44
N TYR A 229 7.32 -10.66 8.23
CA TYR A 229 5.99 -11.15 8.60
C TYR A 229 4.84 -10.66 7.72
N GLY A 230 5.05 -9.69 6.87
CA GLY A 230 4.12 -9.12 5.90
C GLY A 230 2.63 -9.47 6.09
N ASP A 231 2.16 -10.41 5.31
CA ASP A 231 0.73 -10.79 5.26
C ASP A 231 0.29 -11.78 6.38
N SER A 232 1.18 -12.23 7.24
CA SER A 232 0.86 -13.27 8.25
C SER A 232 0.20 -12.75 9.52
N LEU A 233 0.25 -11.43 9.76
CA LEU A 233 -0.35 -10.76 10.91
C LEU A 233 -1.67 -10.06 10.52
N ARG A 234 -2.65 -10.12 11.44
CA ARG A 234 -3.89 -9.35 11.32
C ARG A 234 -3.77 -7.91 11.82
N ILE A 235 -2.55 -7.40 11.94
CA ILE A 235 -2.21 -6.03 12.34
C ILE A 235 -1.46 -5.33 11.23
N THR A 236 -1.52 -4.01 11.20
CA THR A 236 -0.76 -3.21 10.25
C THR A 236 0.68 -3.01 10.72
N ALA A 237 1.55 -2.58 9.79
CA ALA A 237 2.89 -2.13 10.16
C ALA A 237 2.84 -0.96 11.16
N ALA A 238 1.80 -0.10 11.08
CA ALA A 238 1.61 1.00 12.03
C ALA A 238 1.32 0.51 13.45
N ASP A 239 0.49 -0.52 13.62
CA ASP A 239 0.23 -1.12 14.94
C ASP A 239 1.52 -1.70 15.54
N ALA A 240 2.27 -2.45 14.73
CA ALA A 240 3.55 -3.02 15.15
C ALA A 240 4.57 -1.94 15.53
N PHE A 241 4.59 -0.84 14.79
CA PHE A 241 5.50 0.26 15.05
C PHE A 241 5.25 0.94 16.39
N ILE A 242 3.97 1.16 16.76
CA ILE A 242 3.62 1.71 18.08
C ILE A 242 4.17 0.86 19.22
N VAL A 243 3.97 -0.46 19.16
CA VAL A 243 4.47 -1.39 20.19
C VAL A 243 5.99 -1.28 20.34
N LEU A 244 6.71 -1.12 19.21
CA LEU A 244 8.15 -0.95 19.24
C LEU A 244 8.57 0.43 19.76
N LEU A 245 7.87 1.50 19.39
CA LEU A 245 8.16 2.85 19.87
C LEU A 245 7.97 3.02 21.37
N GLU A 246 7.03 2.31 21.97
CA GLU A 246 6.83 2.31 23.42
C GLU A 246 7.95 1.61 24.18
N LYS A 247 8.56 0.61 23.54
CA LYS A 247 9.67 -0.16 24.12
C LYS A 247 11.03 0.48 23.82
N TYR A 248 11.17 1.10 22.65
CA TYR A 248 12.40 1.72 22.18
C TYR A 248 12.11 3.15 21.73
N ARG A 249 13.01 4.08 22.08
CA ARG A 249 12.86 5.46 21.61
C ARG A 249 13.14 5.56 20.10
N LEU A 250 12.55 6.55 19.44
CA LEU A 250 12.69 6.77 17.99
C LEU A 250 14.15 6.89 17.55
N ASP A 251 14.98 7.63 18.33
CA ASP A 251 16.40 7.82 18.09
C ASP A 251 17.22 6.51 18.19
N GLN A 252 16.74 5.55 18.97
CA GLN A 252 17.31 4.22 19.04
C GLN A 252 16.94 3.40 17.80
N LEU A 253 15.70 3.47 17.35
CA LEU A 253 15.22 2.76 16.14
C LEU A 253 15.91 3.26 14.87
N ASP A 254 16.20 4.56 14.78
CA ASP A 254 16.88 5.15 13.62
C ASP A 254 18.32 4.67 13.44
N ARG A 255 18.97 4.30 14.53
CA ARG A 255 20.35 3.77 14.53
C ARG A 255 20.43 2.26 14.28
N LEU A 256 19.29 1.56 14.26
CA LEU A 256 19.26 0.12 14.07
C LEU A 256 19.35 -0.23 12.59
N GLU A 257 20.19 -1.19 12.27
CA GLU A 257 20.20 -1.81 10.95
C GLU A 257 18.94 -2.68 10.76
N SER A 258 18.49 -2.81 9.52
CA SER A 258 17.24 -3.52 9.17
C SER A 258 17.18 -4.96 9.71
N TRP A 259 18.31 -5.67 9.83
CA TRP A 259 18.36 -7.02 10.40
C TRP A 259 18.11 -7.03 11.94
N LEU A 260 18.55 -5.99 12.63
CA LEU A 260 18.35 -5.86 14.08
C LEU A 260 16.90 -5.45 14.38
N LEU A 261 16.32 -4.58 13.55
CA LEU A 261 14.88 -4.26 13.59
C LEU A 261 14.01 -5.51 13.40
N ALA A 262 14.36 -6.39 12.46
CA ALA A 262 13.68 -7.66 12.27
C ALA A 262 13.75 -8.56 13.50
N ARG A 263 14.91 -8.59 14.18
CA ARG A 263 15.09 -9.39 15.41
C ARG A 263 14.34 -8.84 16.61
N ILE A 264 14.31 -7.50 16.77
CA ILE A 264 13.51 -6.82 17.78
C ILE A 264 12.03 -7.11 17.55
N TYR A 265 11.61 -7.06 16.31
CA TYR A 265 10.26 -7.39 15.88
C TYR A 265 9.88 -8.84 16.26
N GLN A 266 10.78 -9.81 16.05
CA GLN A 266 10.57 -11.19 16.52
C GLN A 266 10.40 -11.29 18.03
N SER A 267 11.12 -10.49 18.82
CA SER A 267 10.97 -10.48 20.27
C SER A 267 9.65 -9.87 20.74
N ALA A 268 9.09 -8.93 19.97
CA ALA A 268 7.77 -8.32 20.22
C ALA A 268 6.61 -9.17 19.65
N TRP A 269 6.90 -10.24 18.93
CA TRP A 269 5.90 -11.09 18.25
C TRP A 269 4.79 -11.59 19.17
N ARG A 270 5.10 -12.03 20.37
CA ARG A 270 4.10 -12.51 21.34
C ARG A 270 3.10 -11.42 21.70
N GLU A 271 3.58 -10.21 21.88
CA GLU A 271 2.77 -9.06 22.26
C GLU A 271 1.85 -8.65 21.11
N LEU A 272 2.39 -8.62 19.88
CA LEU A 272 1.65 -8.34 18.65
C LEU A 272 0.64 -9.45 18.31
N TYR A 273 1.01 -10.70 18.53
CA TYR A 273 0.14 -11.85 18.34
C TYR A 273 -1.02 -11.83 19.33
N ASN A 274 -0.76 -11.54 20.59
CA ASN A 274 -1.80 -11.41 21.62
C ASN A 274 -2.77 -10.27 21.31
N LEU A 275 -2.28 -9.10 20.81
CA LEU A 275 -3.12 -8.01 20.37
C LEU A 275 -4.05 -8.42 19.23
N SER A 276 -3.57 -9.20 18.26
CA SER A 276 -4.36 -9.67 17.12
C SER A 276 -5.44 -10.70 17.49
N TYR A 277 -5.31 -11.37 18.63
CA TYR A 277 -6.23 -12.44 19.09
C TYR A 277 -7.14 -12.02 20.26
N SER A 278 -6.80 -10.99 21.02
CA SER A 278 -7.65 -10.50 22.12
C SER A 278 -8.99 -9.96 21.61
N ASP A 279 -9.01 -9.30 20.46
CA ASP A 279 -10.25 -8.80 19.86
C ASP A 279 -11.19 -9.90 19.35
N SER A 280 -10.63 -11.04 18.91
CA SER A 280 -11.47 -12.17 18.44
C SER A 280 -12.18 -12.90 19.57
N ASN A 281 -11.69 -12.83 20.79
CA ASN A 281 -12.36 -13.42 21.97
C ASN A 281 -13.44 -12.50 22.54
N ASN A 282 -13.24 -11.19 22.53
CA ASN A 282 -14.27 -10.21 22.94
C ASN A 282 -15.50 -10.22 22.01
N VAL A 283 -15.29 -10.46 20.69
CA VAL A 283 -16.38 -10.59 19.73
C VAL A 283 -17.17 -11.89 19.95
N LYS A 284 -16.50 -12.99 20.35
CA LYS A 284 -17.19 -14.26 20.64
C LYS A 284 -17.95 -14.22 21.97
N GLU A 285 -17.43 -13.57 22.99
CA GLU A 285 -18.14 -13.37 24.27
C GLU A 285 -19.36 -12.45 24.11
N SER A 286 -19.26 -11.36 23.35
CA SER A 286 -20.42 -10.49 23.07
C SER A 286 -21.53 -11.17 22.28
N ILE A 287 -21.19 -12.12 21.38
CA ILE A 287 -22.18 -12.94 20.65
C ILE A 287 -22.80 -14.01 21.55
N SER A 288 -22.05 -14.58 22.51
CA SER A 288 -22.59 -15.60 23.43
C SER A 288 -23.51 -14.99 24.49
N VAL A 289 -23.24 -13.77 24.95
CA VAL A 289 -24.10 -13.05 25.93
C VAL A 289 -25.42 -12.61 25.30
N ASN A 290 -25.42 -12.19 24.03
CA ASN A 290 -26.67 -11.81 23.33
C ASN A 290 -27.51 -13.02 22.87
N GLY A 291 -26.92 -14.20 22.79
CA GLY A 291 -27.65 -15.43 22.44
C GLY A 291 -28.43 -16.07 23.60
N GLN A 292 -28.17 -15.69 24.85
CA GLN A 292 -28.87 -16.21 26.03
C GLN A 292 -30.03 -15.34 26.52
N LEU A 293 -30.25 -14.17 25.95
CA LEU A 293 -31.33 -13.25 26.35
C LEU A 293 -32.58 -13.34 25.49
N GLN A 294 -32.70 -14.34 24.58
CA GLN A 294 -33.88 -14.56 23.75
C GLN A 294 -34.64 -15.87 24.06
N THR A 295 -34.31 -16.57 25.13
CA THR A 295 -35.06 -17.78 25.59
C THR A 295 -35.33 -17.74 27.09
N ALA A 296 -36.03 -16.69 27.52
CA ALA A 296 -36.70 -16.68 28.82
C ALA A 296 -38.01 -15.89 28.72
#